data_4ffb250ae81ed3660ad51df37487fe56
#
_entry.id   4ffb250ae81ed3660ad51df37487fe56
#
_cell.length_a   1.000
_cell.length_b   1.000
_cell.length_c   1.000
_cell.angle_alpha   90.00
_cell.angle_beta   90.00
_cell.angle_gamma   90.00
#
_symmetry.space_group_name_H-M   'P 1'
#
loop_
_entity.id
_entity.type
_entity.pdbx_description
1 polymer ?
#
loop_
_entity_poly.entity_id
_entity_poly.type
_entity_poly.pdbx_seq_one_letter_code
_entity_poly.pdbx_strand_id
1 'polypeptide(L)' 'MAIDLSSLKSERDRLKDNLREIEGELRRLEAELKGLRQREIATKREIEALATLIELGDAREAKPDA' A
#
# COMPACT_ATOMS: atom_id res chain seq x y z
N MET A 1 18.50 -46.72 -1.24
CA MET A 1 17.18 -46.41 -0.69
C MET A 1 16.28 -45.87 -1.80
N ALA A 2 15.18 -46.53 -2.03
CA ALA A 2 14.23 -46.03 -3.00
C ALA A 2 13.48 -44.82 -2.42
N ILE A 3 13.48 -43.71 -3.15
CA ILE A 3 12.69 -42.55 -2.79
C ILE A 3 11.24 -42.92 -3.05
N ASP A 4 10.39 -42.80 -2.05
CA ASP A 4 8.99 -43.09 -2.17
C ASP A 4 8.32 -42.02 -3.02
N LEU A 5 7.82 -42.41 -4.19
CA LEU A 5 7.14 -41.49 -5.10
C LEU A 5 5.91 -40.86 -4.47
N SER A 6 5.21 -41.62 -3.63
CA SER A 6 4.05 -41.14 -2.90
C SER A 6 4.41 -39.97 -1.96
N SER A 7 5.52 -40.11 -1.24
CA SER A 7 6.02 -39.06 -0.36
C SER A 7 6.41 -37.80 -1.12
N LEU A 8 7.04 -37.98 -2.29
CA LEU A 8 7.41 -36.85 -3.14
C LEU A 8 6.19 -36.10 -3.66
N LYS A 9 5.16 -36.84 -4.05
CA LYS A 9 3.91 -36.22 -4.50
C LYS A 9 3.21 -35.46 -3.40
N SER A 10 3.17 -36.02 -2.20
CA SER A 10 2.60 -35.36 -1.02
C SER A 10 3.33 -34.09 -0.68
N GLU A 11 4.65 -34.12 -0.72
CA GLU A 11 5.48 -32.96 -0.45
C GLU A 11 5.29 -31.89 -1.52
N ARG A 12 5.22 -32.30 -2.78
CA ARG A 12 4.93 -31.37 -3.88
C ARG A 12 3.58 -30.67 -3.67
N ASP A 13 2.56 -31.42 -3.32
CA ASP A 13 1.21 -30.88 -3.14
C ASP A 13 1.16 -29.93 -1.96
N ARG A 14 1.87 -30.23 -0.89
CA ARG A 14 2.00 -29.36 0.27
C ARG A 14 2.66 -28.03 -0.12
N LEU A 15 3.72 -28.09 -0.91
CA LEU A 15 4.41 -26.90 -1.39
C LEU A 15 3.53 -26.06 -2.33
N LYS A 16 2.74 -26.72 -3.17
CA LYS A 16 1.78 -26.03 -4.03
C LYS A 16 0.74 -25.26 -3.23
N ASP A 17 0.24 -25.88 -2.15
CA ASP A 17 -0.73 -25.22 -1.28
C ASP A 17 -0.10 -24.02 -0.57
N ASN A 18 1.13 -24.17 -0.09
CA ASN A 18 1.87 -23.07 0.52
C ASN A 18 2.06 -21.92 -0.47
N LEU A 19 2.39 -22.25 -1.71
CA LEU A 19 2.57 -21.24 -2.75
C LEU A 19 1.28 -20.46 -3.00
N ARG A 20 0.15 -21.15 -3.04
CA ARG A 20 -1.16 -20.47 -3.20
C ARG A 20 -1.45 -19.50 -2.07
N GLU A 21 -1.12 -19.89 -0.84
CA GLU A 21 -1.29 -19.00 0.31
C GLU A 21 -0.40 -17.76 0.20
N ILE A 22 0.86 -17.97 -0.17
CA ILE A 22 1.82 -16.88 -0.34
C ILE A 22 1.34 -15.93 -1.45
N GLU A 23 0.92 -16.47 -2.58
CA GLU A 23 0.42 -15.67 -3.69
C GLU A 23 -0.83 -14.88 -3.31
N GLY A 24 -1.73 -15.50 -2.53
CA GLY A 24 -2.91 -14.81 -2.02
C GLY A 24 -2.57 -13.66 -1.11
N GLU A 25 -1.59 -13.86 -0.21
CA GLU A 25 -1.12 -12.80 0.68
C GLU A 25 -0.44 -11.67 -0.07
N LEU A 26 0.36 -12.01 -1.09
CA LEU A 26 1.00 -11.01 -1.94
C LEU A 26 -0.03 -10.12 -2.63
N ARG A 27 -1.08 -10.72 -3.19
CA ARG A 27 -2.14 -9.95 -3.83
C ARG A 27 -2.84 -9.02 -2.86
N ARG A 28 -3.10 -9.51 -1.65
CA ARG A 28 -3.73 -8.69 -0.61
C ARG A 28 -2.84 -7.52 -0.22
N LEU A 29 -1.56 -7.77 0.01
CA LEU A 29 -0.60 -6.74 0.36
C LEU A 29 -0.41 -5.72 -0.75
N GLU A 30 -0.38 -6.18 -2.00
CA GLU A 30 -0.30 -5.30 -3.17
C GLU A 30 -1.52 -4.39 -3.27
N ALA A 31 -2.71 -4.92 -3.00
CA ALA A 31 -3.94 -4.14 -2.99
C ALA A 31 -3.91 -3.10 -1.86
N GLU A 32 -3.46 -3.51 -0.67
CA GLU A 32 -3.32 -2.59 0.46
C GLU A 32 -2.31 -1.49 0.16
N LEU A 33 -1.18 -1.86 -0.44
CA LEU A 33 -0.16 -0.90 -0.82
C LEU A 33 -0.68 0.11 -1.83
N LYS A 34 -1.42 -0.35 -2.81
CA LYS A 34 -2.04 0.52 -3.81
C LYS A 34 -2.99 1.51 -3.15
N GLY A 35 -3.82 1.04 -2.23
CA GLY A 35 -4.74 1.89 -1.48
C GLY A 35 -4.02 2.94 -0.65
N LEU A 36 -2.93 2.54 0.02
CA LEU A 36 -2.12 3.46 0.82
C LEU A 36 -1.44 4.52 -0.04
N ARG A 37 -0.94 4.14 -1.21
CA ARG A 37 -0.34 5.10 -2.15
C ARG A 37 -1.36 6.13 -2.63
N GLN A 38 -2.58 5.71 -2.89
CA GLN A 38 -3.66 6.62 -3.28
C GLN A 38 -3.99 7.59 -2.15
N ARG A 39 -4.03 7.09 -0.92
CA ARG A 39 -4.25 7.93 0.27
C ARG A 39 -3.11 8.91 0.48
N GLU A 40 -1.89 8.48 0.25
CA GLU A 40 -0.72 9.35 0.35
C GLU A 40 -0.82 10.51 -0.63
N ILE A 41 -1.14 10.21 -1.88
CA ILE A 41 -1.30 11.25 -2.91
C ILE A 41 -2.42 12.23 -2.53
N ALA A 42 -3.57 11.70 -2.11
CA ALA A 42 -4.70 12.53 -1.72
C ALA A 42 -4.35 13.42 -0.52
N THR A 43 -3.67 12.87 0.48
CA THR A 43 -3.27 13.60 1.67
C THR A 43 -2.27 14.70 1.34
N LYS A 44 -1.31 14.43 0.48
CA LYS A 44 -0.35 15.45 0.03
C LYS A 44 -1.06 16.61 -0.68
N ARG A 45 -2.06 16.32 -1.52
CA ARG A 45 -2.85 17.34 -2.19
C ARG A 45 -3.64 18.20 -1.19
N GLU A 46 -4.21 17.57 -0.18
CA GLU A 46 -4.92 18.28 0.87
C GLU A 46 -3.98 19.21 1.65
N ILE A 47 -2.78 18.73 1.98
CA ILE A 47 -1.77 19.54 2.66
C ILE A 47 -1.39 20.75 1.80
N GLU A 48 -1.15 20.54 0.52
CA GLU A 48 -0.80 21.62 -0.41
C GLU A 48 -1.94 22.65 -0.51
N ALA A 49 -3.18 22.19 -0.61
CA ALA A 49 -4.33 23.07 -0.67
C ALA A 49 -4.46 23.91 0.61
N LEU A 50 -4.29 23.27 1.77
CA LEU A 50 -4.35 23.96 3.05
C LEU A 50 -3.17 24.95 3.21
N ALA A 51 -1.99 24.56 2.77
CA ALA A 51 -0.83 25.43 2.81
C ALA A 51 -1.06 26.68 1.97
N THR A 52 -1.64 26.53 0.80
CA THR A 52 -1.99 27.66 -0.06
C THR A 52 -3.01 28.58 0.61
N LEU A 53 -4.04 28.01 1.21
CA LEU A 53 -5.06 28.80 1.93
C LEU A 53 -4.46 29.53 3.13
N ILE A 54 -3.56 28.89 3.84
CA ILE A 54 -2.87 29.50 4.98
C ILE A 54 -2.02 30.67 4.51
N GLU A 55 -1.26 30.50 3.43
CA GLU A 55 -0.44 31.57 2.85
C GLU A 55 -1.29 32.76 2.44
N LEU A 56 -2.45 32.52 1.82
CA LEU A 56 -3.37 33.58 1.42
C LEU A 56 -3.95 34.29 2.65
N GLY A 57 -4.29 33.52 3.69
CA GLY A 57 -4.77 34.08 4.93
C GLY A 57 -3.73 34.93 5.63
N ASP A 58 -2.51 34.44 5.72
CA ASP A 58 -1.38 35.16 6.33
C ASP A 58 -1.07 36.44 5.55
N ALA A 59 -1.13 36.39 4.23
CA ALA A 59 -0.92 37.57 3.39
C ALA A 59 -1.99 38.63 3.63
N ARG A 60 -3.25 38.23 3.87
CA ARG A 60 -4.33 39.15 4.18
C ARG A 60 -4.15 39.79 5.56
N GLU A 61 -3.77 38.99 6.54
CA GLU A 61 -3.53 39.46 7.89
C GLU A 61 -2.32 40.37 7.99
N ALA A 62 -1.30 40.09 7.18
CA ALA A 62 -0.07 40.87 7.14
C ALA A 62 -0.21 42.21 6.46
N LYS A 63 -1.27 42.43 5.68
CA LYS A 63 -1.52 43.72 5.04
C LYS A 63 -2.22 44.65 6.05
N PRO A 64 -1.59 45.71 6.47
CA PRO A 64 -2.25 46.67 7.31
C PRO A 64 -3.40 47.31 6.49
N ASP A 65 -4.55 47.38 7.11
CA ASP A 65 -5.64 48.13 6.52
C ASP A 65 -5.21 49.56 6.40
N ALA A 66 -5.12 49.95 5.16
CA ALA A 66 -4.80 51.33 4.86
C ALA A 66 -5.98 52.23 5.31
#